data_96d4ce8a5a00d2d8e20b0936ee6474cb
#
_entry.id   96d4ce8a5a00d2d8e20b0936ee6474cb
#
_cell.length_a   1.000
_cell.length_b   1.000
_cell.length_c   1.000
_cell.angle_alpha   90.00
_cell.angle_beta   90.00
_cell.angle_gamma   90.00
#
_symmetry.space_group_name_H-M   'P 1'
#
loop_
_entity.id
_entity.type
_entity.pdbx_description
1 polymer ?
#
loop_
_entity_poly.entity_id
_entity_poly.type
_entity_poly.pdbx_seq_one_letter_code
_entity_poly.pdbx_strand_id
1 'polypeptide(L)'
;MKLGLMLGYSGKTIDLPMEGILEAERLGFDSAWVAEAWGSDSVSVASWVLAHTRRLRVGTGIMQIPARTPAMTAMTAMTISQLSGGRFILGVGASGPQVAEGWHGQPYANPLQRTREYIEIVRMIMARKAPVTYEGEIYQLPYEGPGSTGLGKPLKSIMRADTSIPIYAASFTPGGFRLSGELADGVIPAFVSPAKMDFVLKNVREGQDKASRSGDTEQFDIAPLVHFSLGDDIEVCRESTRQMLALYVGGMGARSKNFYNDFARRIGYADAAAEIQELYLSGRKHEAAKAVPAELIDEISLLGTEERIREQAKLWLAARDAGHLQTMILRIDNPTAMALAADIFLN
;
A
#
# COMPACT_ATOMS: atom_id res chain seq x y z
N MET A 1 17.58 7.47 -1.61
CA MET A 1 16.18 6.99 -1.62
C MET A 1 15.99 6.00 -0.48
N LYS A 2 14.83 5.93 0.14
CA LYS A 2 14.53 4.85 1.10
C LYS A 2 14.06 3.62 0.36
N LEU A 3 14.52 2.43 0.77
CA LEU A 3 14.05 1.17 0.23
C LEU A 3 13.15 0.45 1.26
N GLY A 4 12.02 -0.04 0.79
CA GLY A 4 11.14 -0.95 1.52
C GLY A 4 11.18 -2.34 0.89
N LEU A 5 11.03 -3.39 1.70
CA LEU A 5 10.88 -4.77 1.23
C LEU A 5 9.41 -5.19 1.36
N MET A 6 8.78 -5.57 0.26
CA MET A 6 7.42 -6.14 0.28
C MET A 6 7.47 -7.62 0.61
N LEU A 7 6.81 -8.02 1.70
CA LEU A 7 6.80 -9.42 2.17
C LEU A 7 5.73 -10.29 1.46
N GLY A 8 4.82 -9.65 0.72
CA GLY A 8 3.79 -10.37 -0.04
C GLY A 8 2.69 -10.99 0.83
N TYR A 9 1.93 -11.90 0.22
CA TYR A 9 0.87 -12.65 0.87
C TYR A 9 1.39 -14.02 1.35
N SER A 10 0.82 -14.52 2.44
CA SER A 10 1.06 -15.91 2.86
C SER A 10 0.50 -16.91 1.84
N GLY A 11 1.18 -18.05 1.69
CA GLY A 11 0.66 -19.22 1.00
C GLY A 11 -0.32 -20.02 1.86
N LYS A 12 -0.37 -21.33 1.66
CA LYS A 12 -1.16 -22.26 2.52
C LYS A 12 -0.65 -22.29 3.96
N THR A 13 0.62 -22.04 4.14
CA THR A 13 1.32 -21.90 5.43
C THR A 13 2.04 -20.57 5.45
N ILE A 14 2.26 -20.02 6.64
CA ILE A 14 3.09 -18.84 6.81
C ILE A 14 4.55 -19.28 6.76
N ASP A 15 5.25 -18.81 5.74
CA ASP A 15 6.68 -18.94 5.59
C ASP A 15 7.27 -17.54 5.43
N LEU A 16 7.79 -17.00 6.53
CA LEU A 16 8.41 -15.68 6.50
C LEU A 16 9.90 -15.85 6.20
N PRO A 17 10.41 -15.21 5.13
CA PRO A 17 11.82 -15.29 4.78
C PRO A 17 12.68 -14.44 5.74
N MET A 18 12.76 -14.85 7.01
CA MET A 18 13.41 -14.06 8.06
C MET A 18 14.89 -13.78 7.76
N GLU A 19 15.60 -14.71 7.13
CA GLU A 19 16.99 -14.49 6.71
C GLU A 19 17.07 -13.33 5.69
N GLY A 20 16.18 -13.31 4.71
CA GLY A 20 16.10 -12.22 3.72
C GLY A 20 15.69 -10.89 4.36
N ILE A 21 14.81 -10.89 5.35
CA ILE A 21 14.40 -9.68 6.09
C ILE A 21 15.58 -9.12 6.89
N LEU A 22 16.34 -9.97 7.56
CA LEU A 22 17.54 -9.56 8.31
C LEU A 22 18.64 -9.09 7.36
N GLU A 23 18.78 -9.69 6.19
CA GLU A 23 19.70 -9.23 5.15
C GLU A 23 19.29 -7.86 4.60
N ALA A 24 18.00 -7.60 4.35
CA ALA A 24 17.51 -6.29 3.98
C ALA A 24 17.85 -5.23 5.04
N GLU A 25 17.66 -5.55 6.32
CA GLU A 25 18.08 -4.67 7.42
C GLU A 25 19.59 -4.42 7.42
N ARG A 26 20.40 -5.45 7.16
CA ARG A 26 21.87 -5.35 7.08
C ARG A 26 22.32 -4.46 5.91
N LEU A 27 21.67 -4.59 4.76
CA LEU A 27 21.92 -3.81 3.55
C LEU A 27 21.46 -2.34 3.66
N GLY A 28 20.70 -1.97 4.70
CA GLY A 28 20.28 -0.61 4.92
C GLY A 28 18.88 -0.29 4.37
N PHE A 29 18.06 -1.30 4.08
CA PHE A 29 16.65 -1.05 3.79
C PHE A 29 16.00 -0.33 4.99
N ASP A 30 15.15 0.64 4.69
CA ASP A 30 14.46 1.45 5.68
C ASP A 30 13.27 0.72 6.31
N SER A 31 12.57 -0.08 5.51
CA SER A 31 11.31 -0.67 5.96
C SER A 31 11.01 -2.04 5.33
N ALA A 32 10.15 -2.83 6.00
CA ALA A 32 9.46 -3.98 5.42
C ALA A 32 7.94 -3.74 5.45
N TRP A 33 7.22 -4.28 4.46
CA TRP A 33 5.80 -4.03 4.27
C TRP A 33 5.02 -5.34 4.20
N VAL A 34 4.02 -5.47 5.05
CA VAL A 34 3.22 -6.68 5.22
C VAL A 34 1.89 -6.54 4.51
N ALA A 35 1.62 -7.40 3.54
CA ALA A 35 0.34 -7.45 2.85
C ALA A 35 -0.73 -8.17 3.68
N GLU A 36 -2.00 -7.80 3.48
CA GLU A 36 -3.17 -8.46 4.07
C GLU A 36 -4.26 -8.61 3.02
N ALA A 37 -4.83 -9.80 2.92
CA ALA A 37 -5.98 -10.09 2.09
C ALA A 37 -6.92 -11.06 2.82
N TRP A 38 -7.02 -12.32 2.38
CA TRP A 38 -7.77 -13.40 3.07
C TRP A 38 -6.85 -14.56 3.49
N GLY A 39 -5.63 -14.24 3.86
CA GLY A 39 -4.59 -15.15 4.35
C GLY A 39 -4.12 -14.75 5.75
N SER A 40 -2.81 -14.53 5.93
CA SER A 40 -2.27 -14.03 7.19
C SER A 40 -2.72 -12.60 7.47
N ASP A 41 -2.98 -12.28 8.73
CA ASP A 41 -3.22 -10.90 9.16
C ASP A 41 -1.90 -10.11 9.22
N SER A 42 -1.99 -8.82 8.93
CA SER A 42 -0.82 -7.96 8.87
C SER A 42 -0.25 -7.60 10.24
N VAL A 43 -1.06 -7.63 11.28
CA VAL A 43 -0.68 -7.24 12.65
C VAL A 43 0.27 -8.25 13.27
N SER A 44 -0.09 -9.53 13.21
CA SER A 44 0.73 -10.63 13.76
C SER A 44 2.08 -10.69 13.04
N VAL A 45 2.07 -10.63 11.72
CA VAL A 45 3.30 -10.66 10.91
C VAL A 45 4.18 -9.43 11.17
N ALA A 46 3.61 -8.23 11.19
CA ALA A 46 4.37 -7.02 11.48
C ALA A 46 4.99 -7.06 12.89
N SER A 47 4.23 -7.51 13.88
CA SER A 47 4.72 -7.65 15.25
C SER A 47 5.87 -8.64 15.35
N TRP A 48 5.76 -9.77 14.63
CA TRP A 48 6.82 -10.76 14.58
C TRP A 48 8.11 -10.22 13.98
N VAL A 49 8.02 -9.55 12.82
CA VAL A 49 9.18 -8.95 12.16
C VAL A 49 9.83 -7.88 13.04
N LEU A 50 9.03 -7.00 13.65
CA LEU A 50 9.53 -5.96 14.56
C LEU A 50 10.27 -6.53 15.78
N ALA A 51 9.81 -7.66 16.31
CA ALA A 51 10.46 -8.34 17.44
C ALA A 51 11.81 -8.94 17.08
N HIS A 52 12.03 -9.30 15.80
CA HIS A 52 13.26 -9.94 15.33
C HIS A 52 14.23 -8.98 14.62
N THR A 53 13.84 -7.71 14.43
CA THR A 53 14.66 -6.66 13.80
C THR A 53 14.98 -5.56 14.80
N ARG A 54 15.99 -4.74 14.51
CA ARG A 54 16.46 -3.68 15.44
C ARG A 54 16.27 -2.27 14.91
N ARG A 55 16.41 -2.05 13.61
CA ARG A 55 16.34 -0.74 12.94
C ARG A 55 15.22 -0.66 11.91
N LEU A 56 14.93 -1.79 11.28
CA LEU A 56 13.94 -1.88 10.22
C LEU A 56 12.58 -1.41 10.72
N ARG A 57 11.99 -0.44 10.05
CA ARG A 57 10.59 -0.07 10.26
C ARG A 57 9.70 -1.14 9.64
N VAL A 58 8.50 -1.34 10.15
CA VAL A 58 7.54 -2.26 9.54
C VAL A 58 6.22 -1.55 9.29
N GLY A 59 5.82 -1.54 8.03
CA GLY A 59 4.54 -1.01 7.59
C GLY A 59 3.54 -2.10 7.23
N THR A 60 2.26 -1.82 7.41
CA THR A 60 1.22 -2.63 6.79
C THR A 60 0.97 -2.12 5.36
N GLY A 61 1.03 -2.98 4.38
CA GLY A 61 0.84 -2.63 2.98
C GLY A 61 -0.18 -3.54 2.28
N ILE A 62 -1.42 -3.53 2.77
CA ILE A 62 -2.12 -2.64 3.72
C ILE A 62 -2.81 -3.43 4.83
N MET A 63 -3.13 -2.77 5.95
CA MET A 63 -4.15 -3.23 6.89
C MET A 63 -5.52 -2.89 6.31
N GLN A 64 -6.41 -3.88 6.24
CA GLN A 64 -7.71 -3.71 5.62
C GLN A 64 -8.69 -2.95 6.52
N ILE A 65 -9.23 -1.84 6.05
CA ILE A 65 -10.24 -1.04 6.78
C ILE A 65 -11.48 -1.87 7.15
N PRO A 66 -12.07 -2.71 6.27
CA PRO A 66 -13.24 -3.49 6.63
C PRO A 66 -12.99 -4.58 7.68
N ALA A 67 -11.75 -4.94 7.93
CA ALA A 67 -11.41 -6.00 8.89
C ALA A 67 -11.41 -5.53 10.35
N ARG A 68 -11.28 -4.21 10.61
CA ARG A 68 -11.09 -3.67 11.97
C ARG A 68 -11.82 -2.34 12.15
N THR A 69 -12.28 -2.07 13.37
CA THR A 69 -12.82 -0.73 13.70
C THR A 69 -11.68 0.30 13.78
N PRO A 70 -11.96 1.59 13.53
CA PRO A 70 -10.96 2.65 13.68
C PRO A 70 -10.32 2.68 15.08
N ALA A 71 -11.13 2.44 16.12
CA ALA A 71 -10.66 2.40 17.50
C ALA A 71 -9.67 1.25 17.73
N MET A 72 -9.99 0.04 17.24
CA MET A 72 -9.09 -1.09 17.36
C MET A 72 -7.78 -0.86 16.59
N THR A 73 -7.85 -0.28 15.41
CA THR A 73 -6.66 0.06 14.62
C THR A 73 -5.76 1.09 15.32
N ALA A 74 -6.34 2.14 15.90
CA ALA A 74 -5.57 3.10 16.67
C ALA A 74 -4.88 2.46 17.88
N MET A 75 -5.61 1.61 18.63
CA MET A 75 -5.04 0.85 19.76
C MET A 75 -3.90 -0.05 19.31
N THR A 76 -4.10 -0.80 18.23
CA THR A 76 -3.09 -1.69 17.64
C THR A 76 -1.84 -0.91 17.23
N ALA A 77 -2.01 0.18 16.49
CA ALA A 77 -0.90 0.99 16.01
C ALA A 77 -0.08 1.59 17.18
N MET A 78 -0.76 2.15 18.18
CA MET A 78 -0.09 2.68 19.37
C MET A 78 0.65 1.59 20.15
N THR A 79 0.06 0.40 20.29
CA THR A 79 0.68 -0.73 21.00
C THR A 79 1.95 -1.18 20.29
N ILE A 80 1.87 -1.45 18.98
CA ILE A 80 3.02 -1.93 18.20
C ILE A 80 4.11 -0.85 18.14
N SER A 81 3.73 0.42 17.98
CA SER A 81 4.69 1.52 17.95
C SER A 81 5.49 1.60 19.25
N GLN A 82 4.84 1.52 20.42
CA GLN A 82 5.53 1.52 21.70
C GLN A 82 6.42 0.30 21.90
N LEU A 83 5.92 -0.90 21.60
CA LEU A 83 6.70 -2.14 21.70
C LEU A 83 7.92 -2.15 20.79
N SER A 84 7.84 -1.49 19.63
CA SER A 84 8.93 -1.43 18.64
C SER A 84 9.83 -0.21 18.76
N GLY A 85 9.60 0.70 19.71
CA GLY A 85 10.35 1.95 19.81
C GLY A 85 10.10 2.91 18.64
N GLY A 86 8.85 2.99 18.16
CA GLY A 86 8.44 3.93 17.09
C GLY A 86 8.68 3.44 15.66
N ARG A 87 8.98 2.16 15.46
CA ARG A 87 9.29 1.60 14.13
C ARG A 87 8.08 1.14 13.32
N PHE A 88 6.86 1.32 13.81
CA PHE A 88 5.65 0.92 13.10
C PHE A 88 5.13 2.01 12.16
N ILE A 89 4.67 1.60 10.98
CA ILE A 89 3.99 2.45 9.98
C ILE A 89 2.59 1.88 9.75
N LEU A 90 1.55 2.69 9.93
CA LEU A 90 0.18 2.26 9.68
C LEU A 90 -0.20 2.51 8.22
N GLY A 91 -0.12 1.49 7.38
CA GLY A 91 -0.66 1.54 6.03
C GLY A 91 -2.08 0.97 5.98
N VAL A 92 -3.04 1.74 5.47
CA VAL A 92 -4.46 1.35 5.41
C VAL A 92 -5.00 1.38 3.99
N GLY A 93 -6.03 0.57 3.73
CA GLY A 93 -6.71 0.57 2.44
C GLY A 93 -8.10 -0.01 2.51
N ALA A 94 -8.97 0.43 1.60
CA ALA A 94 -10.37 0.00 1.55
C ALA A 94 -10.55 -1.47 1.13
N SER A 95 -9.51 -2.13 0.62
CA SER A 95 -9.60 -3.45 -0.02
C SER A 95 -10.52 -3.43 -1.26
N GLY A 96 -11.04 -4.58 -1.67
CA GLY A 96 -12.01 -4.70 -2.77
C GLY A 96 -13.36 -5.23 -2.28
N PRO A 97 -14.43 -5.07 -3.07
CA PRO A 97 -15.78 -5.52 -2.68
C PRO A 97 -15.85 -7.02 -2.38
N GLN A 98 -15.10 -7.84 -3.12
CA GLN A 98 -15.07 -9.30 -2.89
C GLN A 98 -14.55 -9.65 -1.49
N VAL A 99 -13.58 -8.90 -0.98
CA VAL A 99 -12.99 -9.11 0.34
C VAL A 99 -13.85 -8.45 1.41
N ALA A 100 -14.25 -7.19 1.20
CA ALA A 100 -15.05 -6.46 2.19
C ALA A 100 -16.40 -7.14 2.44
N GLU A 101 -17.15 -7.43 1.38
CA GLU A 101 -18.49 -8.02 1.47
C GLU A 101 -18.45 -9.54 1.61
N GLY A 102 -17.61 -10.22 0.79
CA GLY A 102 -17.56 -11.67 0.72
C GLY A 102 -16.80 -12.34 1.87
N TRP A 103 -15.79 -11.68 2.43
CA TRP A 103 -14.96 -12.23 3.50
C TRP A 103 -15.25 -11.62 4.87
N HIS A 104 -15.32 -10.30 4.95
CA HIS A 104 -15.53 -9.58 6.21
C HIS A 104 -17.01 -9.28 6.52
N GLY A 105 -17.93 -9.52 5.57
CA GLY A 105 -19.36 -9.23 5.76
C GLY A 105 -19.65 -7.73 5.98
N GLN A 106 -18.79 -6.85 5.45
CA GLN A 106 -18.91 -5.41 5.61
C GLN A 106 -19.33 -4.75 4.27
N PRO A 107 -20.25 -3.78 4.29
CA PRO A 107 -20.65 -3.10 3.07
C PRO A 107 -19.46 -2.34 2.44
N TYR A 108 -19.35 -2.38 1.11
CA TYR A 108 -18.30 -1.69 0.35
C TYR A 108 -18.72 -0.31 -0.18
N ALA A 109 -19.92 0.16 0.14
CA ALA A 109 -20.38 1.46 -0.31
C ALA A 109 -19.46 2.61 0.18
N ASN A 110 -19.29 3.62 -0.68
CA ASN A 110 -18.53 4.84 -0.38
C ASN A 110 -17.13 4.62 0.21
N PRO A 111 -16.24 3.83 -0.45
CA PRO A 111 -14.94 3.48 0.12
C PRO A 111 -14.04 4.69 0.40
N LEU A 112 -14.14 5.78 -0.36
CA LEU A 112 -13.38 7.01 -0.09
C LEU A 112 -13.86 7.69 1.18
N GLN A 113 -15.18 7.82 1.39
CA GLN A 113 -15.75 8.40 2.60
C GLN A 113 -15.42 7.54 3.82
N ARG A 114 -15.55 6.22 3.69
CA ARG A 114 -15.13 5.27 4.74
C ARG A 114 -13.67 5.45 5.13
N THR A 115 -12.77 5.58 4.16
CA THR A 115 -11.35 5.78 4.41
C THR A 115 -11.08 7.12 5.09
N ARG A 116 -11.78 8.18 4.67
CA ARG A 116 -11.71 9.50 5.30
C ARG A 116 -12.02 9.42 6.79
N GLU A 117 -13.23 9.01 7.10
CA GLU A 117 -13.74 8.95 8.47
C GLU A 117 -12.89 8.03 9.35
N TYR A 118 -12.42 6.92 8.76
CA TYR A 118 -11.53 5.99 9.44
C TYR A 118 -10.22 6.64 9.87
N ILE A 119 -9.53 7.32 8.96
CA ILE A 119 -8.25 7.99 9.26
C ILE A 119 -8.47 9.12 10.26
N GLU A 120 -9.54 9.92 10.12
CA GLU A 120 -9.88 11.00 11.05
C GLU A 120 -10.08 10.48 12.47
N ILE A 121 -10.88 9.41 12.64
CA ILE A 121 -11.11 8.79 13.96
C ILE A 121 -9.79 8.21 14.53
N VAL A 122 -8.99 7.52 13.72
CA VAL A 122 -7.69 6.98 14.16
C VAL A 122 -6.79 8.11 14.68
N ARG A 123 -6.69 9.22 13.93
CA ARG A 123 -5.91 10.40 14.36
C ARG A 123 -6.46 11.05 15.63
N MET A 124 -7.79 11.16 15.77
CA MET A 124 -8.43 11.70 16.97
C MET A 124 -8.07 10.86 18.21
N ILE A 125 -8.10 9.53 18.09
CA ILE A 125 -7.75 8.61 19.18
C ILE A 125 -6.28 8.74 19.54
N MET A 126 -5.37 8.76 18.56
CA MET A 126 -3.93 8.91 18.77
C MET A 126 -3.60 10.28 19.39
N ALA A 127 -4.23 11.35 18.92
CA ALA A 127 -4.01 12.70 19.44
C ALA A 127 -4.45 12.87 20.91
N ARG A 128 -5.42 12.05 21.35
CA ARG A 128 -5.87 11.98 22.74
C ARG A 128 -6.24 13.34 23.34
N LYS A 129 -6.73 14.30 22.57
CA LYS A 129 -7.09 15.64 23.06
C LYS A 129 -8.32 15.60 23.97
N ALA A 130 -9.38 14.88 23.57
CA ALA A 130 -10.64 14.76 24.27
C ALA A 130 -11.18 13.31 24.19
N PRO A 131 -12.23 12.94 24.95
CA PRO A 131 -13.04 11.76 24.62
C PRO A 131 -13.55 11.86 23.19
N VAL A 132 -13.53 10.73 22.46
CA VAL A 132 -13.82 10.72 21.03
C VAL A 132 -15.33 10.71 20.79
N THR A 133 -15.79 11.70 20.05
CA THR A 133 -17.12 11.76 19.44
C THR A 133 -16.94 11.95 17.93
N TYR A 134 -17.74 11.26 17.13
CA TYR A 134 -17.70 11.38 15.68
C TYR A 134 -19.08 11.13 15.08
N GLU A 135 -19.54 12.03 14.24
CA GLU A 135 -20.81 11.94 13.52
C GLU A 135 -20.53 11.97 12.02
N GLY A 136 -20.32 10.79 11.44
CA GLY A 136 -20.04 10.61 10.03
C GLY A 136 -21.18 9.92 9.28
N GLU A 137 -21.00 9.75 7.98
CA GLU A 137 -21.93 8.99 7.14
C GLU A 137 -21.79 7.48 7.36
N ILE A 138 -20.58 7.02 7.72
CA ILE A 138 -20.23 5.61 7.86
C ILE A 138 -20.02 5.24 9.33
N TYR A 139 -19.36 6.10 10.09
CA TYR A 139 -19.04 5.85 11.49
C TYR A 139 -19.73 6.85 12.40
N GLN A 140 -20.29 6.33 13.49
CA GLN A 140 -20.86 7.11 14.58
C GLN A 140 -20.28 6.66 15.91
N LEU A 141 -19.72 7.58 16.68
CA LEU A 141 -19.11 7.32 17.98
C LEU A 141 -19.57 8.38 19.00
N PRO A 142 -20.25 8.04 20.11
CA PRO A 142 -20.80 6.71 20.41
C PRO A 142 -21.82 6.24 19.38
N TYR A 143 -22.01 4.94 19.25
CA TYR A 143 -23.03 4.38 18.37
C TYR A 143 -24.43 4.54 18.96
N GLU A 144 -25.33 5.18 18.22
CA GLU A 144 -26.71 5.44 18.62
C GLU A 144 -27.75 4.84 17.63
N GLY A 145 -27.27 4.07 16.64
CA GLY A 145 -28.11 3.45 15.63
C GLY A 145 -28.92 2.23 16.12
N PRO A 146 -29.57 1.49 15.21
CA PRO A 146 -30.37 0.32 15.52
C PRO A 146 -29.59 -0.70 16.35
N GLY A 147 -30.19 -1.16 17.45
CA GLY A 147 -29.56 -2.11 18.40
C GLY A 147 -28.69 -1.44 19.47
N SER A 148 -28.58 -0.13 19.50
CA SER A 148 -27.90 0.58 20.59
C SER A 148 -28.65 0.37 21.91
N THR A 149 -27.89 0.18 22.99
CA THR A 149 -28.44 0.11 24.37
C THR A 149 -28.66 1.50 24.99
N GLY A 150 -28.17 2.56 24.36
CA GLY A 150 -28.12 3.93 24.90
C GLY A 150 -27.12 4.11 26.04
N LEU A 151 -26.29 3.10 26.36
CA LEU A 151 -25.29 3.15 27.44
C LEU A 151 -23.91 3.55 26.94
N GLY A 152 -23.75 3.70 25.62
CA GLY A 152 -22.50 4.15 25.02
C GLY A 152 -22.14 5.56 25.47
N LYS A 153 -20.86 5.80 25.77
CA LYS A 153 -20.35 7.14 26.08
C LYS A 153 -19.02 7.37 25.40
N PRO A 154 -18.68 8.63 25.12
CA PRO A 154 -17.36 8.96 24.56
C PRO A 154 -16.24 8.48 25.46
N LEU A 155 -15.26 7.78 24.88
CA LEU A 155 -14.08 7.30 25.59
C LEU A 155 -12.83 8.00 25.09
N LYS A 156 -11.84 8.13 25.97
CA LYS A 156 -10.50 8.63 25.68
C LYS A 156 -9.51 7.50 25.89
N SER A 157 -8.60 7.27 24.93
CA SER A 157 -7.58 6.24 25.07
C SER A 157 -6.81 6.39 26.39
N ILE A 158 -6.54 5.29 27.08
CA ILE A 158 -5.66 5.27 28.25
C ILE A 158 -4.21 5.42 27.81
N MET A 159 -3.84 4.74 26.70
CA MET A 159 -2.50 4.84 26.12
C MET A 159 -2.27 6.22 25.50
N ARG A 160 -1.01 6.64 25.51
CA ARG A 160 -0.52 7.81 24.77
C ARG A 160 0.38 7.32 23.65
N ALA A 161 0.26 7.88 22.47
CA ALA A 161 1.27 7.68 21.44
C ALA A 161 2.50 8.53 21.83
N ASP A 162 3.64 7.87 22.00
CA ASP A 162 4.89 8.58 22.36
C ASP A 162 5.56 9.21 21.15
N THR A 163 5.24 8.70 19.96
CA THR A 163 5.74 9.17 18.67
C THR A 163 4.59 9.39 17.68
N SER A 164 4.80 10.25 16.71
CA SER A 164 3.88 10.34 15.57
C SER A 164 3.97 9.06 14.76
N ILE A 165 2.88 8.29 14.72
CA ILE A 165 2.79 7.07 13.91
C ILE A 165 2.39 7.49 12.50
N PRO A 166 3.25 7.29 11.48
CA PRO A 166 2.90 7.65 10.11
C PRO A 166 1.72 6.81 9.60
N ILE A 167 0.77 7.47 8.96
CA ILE A 167 -0.36 6.81 8.29
C ILE A 167 -0.17 6.91 6.79
N TYR A 168 -0.14 5.76 6.11
CA TYR A 168 -0.10 5.66 4.65
C TYR A 168 -1.42 5.13 4.13
N ALA A 169 -1.95 5.72 3.06
CA ALA A 169 -3.14 5.21 2.40
C ALA A 169 -2.79 4.59 1.04
N ALA A 170 -3.25 3.36 0.78
CA ALA A 170 -3.10 2.79 -0.54
C ALA A 170 -4.11 3.39 -1.50
N SER A 171 -3.64 3.82 -2.67
CA SER A 171 -4.49 4.42 -3.68
C SER A 171 -3.96 4.26 -5.10
N PHE A 172 -4.91 4.28 -6.07
CA PHE A 172 -4.66 4.32 -7.51
C PHE A 172 -5.74 5.14 -8.24
N THR A 173 -6.56 5.90 -7.51
CA THR A 173 -7.60 6.77 -8.08
C THR A 173 -7.33 8.24 -7.76
N PRO A 174 -7.78 9.19 -8.63
CA PRO A 174 -7.63 10.62 -8.36
C PRO A 174 -8.18 11.03 -6.99
N GLY A 175 -9.39 10.54 -6.64
CA GLY A 175 -10.02 10.82 -5.35
C GLY A 175 -9.24 10.26 -4.18
N GLY A 176 -8.66 9.05 -4.32
CA GLY A 176 -7.83 8.45 -3.29
C GLY A 176 -6.50 9.17 -3.10
N PHE A 177 -5.84 9.62 -4.17
CA PHE A 177 -4.62 10.43 -4.06
C PHE A 177 -4.89 11.77 -3.38
N ARG A 178 -6.01 12.45 -3.72
CA ARG A 178 -6.43 13.68 -3.00
C ARG A 178 -6.68 13.42 -1.53
N LEU A 179 -7.41 12.36 -1.20
CA LEU A 179 -7.65 11.99 0.18
C LEU A 179 -6.35 11.70 0.93
N SER A 180 -5.41 10.99 0.31
CA SER A 180 -4.09 10.72 0.91
C SER A 180 -3.33 12.02 1.19
N GLY A 181 -3.27 12.95 0.24
CA GLY A 181 -2.64 14.26 0.42
C GLY A 181 -3.28 15.08 1.53
N GLU A 182 -4.60 14.98 1.70
CA GLU A 182 -5.36 15.71 2.72
C GLU A 182 -5.14 15.14 4.12
N LEU A 183 -5.13 13.81 4.30
CA LEU A 183 -5.25 13.18 5.62
C LEU A 183 -4.08 12.27 6.03
N ALA A 184 -3.32 11.75 5.08
CA ALA A 184 -2.24 10.79 5.36
C ALA A 184 -0.86 11.46 5.41
N ASP A 185 0.16 10.72 5.83
CA ASP A 185 1.57 11.13 5.82
C ASP A 185 2.31 10.55 4.61
N GLY A 186 1.65 9.63 3.90
CA GLY A 186 2.15 9.06 2.66
C GLY A 186 1.08 8.30 1.89
N VAL A 187 1.44 7.90 0.67
CA VAL A 187 0.59 7.09 -0.21
C VAL A 187 1.37 5.91 -0.77
N ILE A 188 0.70 4.76 -0.86
CA ILE A 188 1.21 3.56 -1.52
C ILE A 188 0.45 3.43 -2.85
N PRO A 189 0.97 3.97 -3.95
CA PRO A 189 0.37 3.81 -5.25
C PRO A 189 0.74 2.45 -5.85
N ALA A 190 -0.19 1.86 -6.60
CA ALA A 190 0.07 0.65 -7.38
C ALA A 190 0.28 1.00 -8.85
N PHE A 191 1.13 0.22 -9.55
CA PHE A 191 1.35 0.28 -11.00
C PHE A 191 1.76 1.64 -11.53
N VAL A 192 2.55 2.39 -10.78
CA VAL A 192 3.01 3.72 -11.17
C VAL A 192 4.33 3.62 -11.91
N SER A 193 4.40 4.28 -13.06
CA SER A 193 5.63 4.50 -13.81
C SER A 193 6.31 5.80 -13.36
N PRO A 194 7.63 5.85 -13.19
CA PRO A 194 8.35 7.09 -12.88
C PRO A 194 8.12 8.18 -13.93
N ALA A 195 7.91 7.81 -15.19
CA ALA A 195 7.61 8.76 -16.28
C ALA A 195 6.18 9.34 -16.21
N LYS A 196 5.29 8.77 -15.42
CA LYS A 196 3.87 9.18 -15.30
C LYS A 196 3.50 9.64 -13.89
N MET A 197 4.50 10.04 -13.07
CA MET A 197 4.29 10.50 -11.70
C MET A 197 3.45 11.77 -11.58
N ASP A 198 3.41 12.60 -12.58
CA ASP A 198 2.66 13.88 -12.56
C ASP A 198 1.19 13.70 -12.20
N PHE A 199 0.58 12.60 -12.65
CA PHE A 199 -0.79 12.28 -12.32
C PHE A 199 -0.99 12.05 -10.80
N VAL A 200 -0.07 11.36 -10.16
CA VAL A 200 -0.09 11.12 -8.70
C VAL A 200 0.17 12.42 -7.97
N LEU A 201 1.24 13.13 -8.33
CA LEU A 201 1.68 14.38 -7.70
C LEU A 201 0.61 15.46 -7.74
N LYS A 202 0.00 15.67 -8.91
CA LYS A 202 -1.09 16.64 -9.06
C LYS A 202 -2.20 16.40 -8.06
N ASN A 203 -2.72 15.16 -7.99
CA ASN A 203 -3.84 14.83 -7.11
C ASN A 203 -3.46 14.88 -5.62
N VAL A 204 -2.24 14.46 -5.26
CA VAL A 204 -1.74 14.59 -3.88
C VAL A 204 -1.66 16.06 -3.48
N ARG A 205 -1.09 16.92 -4.31
CA ARG A 205 -0.99 18.37 -4.05
C ARG A 205 -2.37 19.00 -3.88
N GLU A 206 -3.34 18.68 -4.74
CA GLU A 206 -4.73 19.15 -4.58
C GLU A 206 -5.32 18.79 -3.21
N GLY A 207 -4.99 17.61 -2.68
CA GLY A 207 -5.39 17.20 -1.33
C GLY A 207 -4.67 17.97 -0.22
N GLN A 208 -3.37 18.19 -0.35
CA GLN A 208 -2.56 18.97 0.58
C GLN A 208 -3.02 20.43 0.66
N ASP A 209 -3.31 21.04 -0.50
CA ASP A 209 -3.84 22.40 -0.59
C ASP A 209 -5.16 22.54 0.17
N LYS A 210 -6.06 21.57 0.01
CA LYS A 210 -7.35 21.53 0.73
C LYS A 210 -7.16 21.46 2.25
N ALA A 211 -6.14 20.76 2.73
CA ALA A 211 -5.83 20.65 4.16
C ALA A 211 -5.00 21.82 4.70
N SER A 212 -4.70 22.85 3.88
CA SER A 212 -3.74 23.92 4.21
C SER A 212 -2.34 23.38 4.57
N ARG A 213 -1.96 22.24 4.01
CA ARG A 213 -0.65 21.58 4.16
C ARG A 213 0.30 21.90 3.00
N SER A 214 -0.02 22.92 2.21
CA SER A 214 0.80 23.40 1.10
C SER A 214 2.19 23.80 1.64
N GLY A 215 3.23 23.11 1.16
CA GLY A 215 4.59 23.27 1.65
C GLY A 215 5.13 22.07 2.45
N ASP A 216 4.26 21.18 2.95
CA ASP A 216 4.67 19.93 3.64
C ASP A 216 5.05 18.81 2.64
N THR A 217 5.28 19.14 1.37
CA THR A 217 5.65 18.17 0.32
C THR A 217 6.95 17.42 0.64
N GLU A 218 7.85 18.01 1.40
CA GLU A 218 9.09 17.36 1.83
C GLU A 218 8.86 16.25 2.87
N GLN A 219 7.74 16.27 3.59
CA GLN A 219 7.41 15.28 4.60
C GLN A 219 6.44 14.20 4.10
N PHE A 220 5.70 14.47 3.01
CA PHE A 220 4.75 13.50 2.45
C PHE A 220 5.47 12.48 1.57
N ASP A 221 5.32 11.19 1.90
CA ASP A 221 6.02 10.11 1.21
C ASP A 221 5.14 9.46 0.12
N ILE A 222 5.64 9.41 -1.10
CA ILE A 222 5.06 8.59 -2.17
C ILE A 222 5.91 7.34 -2.28
N ALA A 223 5.32 6.19 -1.93
CA ALA A 223 6.00 4.91 -1.79
C ALA A 223 5.44 3.85 -2.77
N PRO A 224 5.80 3.90 -4.07
CA PRO A 224 5.31 2.93 -5.04
C PRO A 224 5.81 1.51 -4.76
N LEU A 225 4.94 0.53 -5.07
CA LEU A 225 5.31 -0.88 -5.12
C LEU A 225 5.91 -1.19 -6.49
N VAL A 226 7.16 -1.66 -6.50
CA VAL A 226 7.93 -1.96 -7.71
C VAL A 226 8.44 -3.40 -7.67
N HIS A 227 8.22 -4.16 -8.73
CA HIS A 227 8.80 -5.49 -8.88
C HIS A 227 10.26 -5.36 -9.32
N PHE A 228 11.12 -6.11 -8.65
CA PHE A 228 12.54 -6.15 -8.94
C PHE A 228 12.99 -7.60 -9.14
N SER A 229 13.38 -7.97 -10.36
CA SER A 229 13.81 -9.34 -10.68
C SER A 229 15.07 -9.33 -11.53
N LEU A 230 16.13 -9.94 -11.00
CA LEU A 230 17.43 -10.06 -11.65
C LEU A 230 17.53 -11.41 -12.34
N GLY A 231 17.85 -11.43 -13.63
CA GLY A 231 18.05 -12.66 -14.42
C GLY A 231 18.35 -12.35 -15.88
N ASP A 232 18.92 -13.35 -16.58
CA ASP A 232 19.34 -13.21 -17.98
C ASP A 232 18.16 -13.34 -18.98
N ASP A 233 17.11 -14.10 -18.61
CA ASP A 233 15.91 -14.25 -19.42
C ASP A 233 14.85 -13.25 -18.97
N ILE A 234 14.63 -12.23 -19.80
CA ILE A 234 13.67 -11.14 -19.50
C ILE A 234 12.23 -11.66 -19.42
N GLU A 235 11.85 -12.70 -20.16
CA GLU A 235 10.48 -13.23 -20.12
C GLU A 235 10.22 -13.96 -18.79
N VAL A 236 11.23 -14.64 -18.25
CA VAL A 236 11.17 -15.24 -16.92
C VAL A 236 11.04 -14.14 -15.86
N CYS A 237 11.82 -13.06 -15.97
CA CYS A 237 11.73 -11.93 -15.04
C CYS A 237 10.36 -11.22 -15.07
N ARG A 238 9.73 -11.13 -16.24
CA ARG A 238 8.41 -10.50 -16.41
C ARG A 238 7.25 -11.34 -15.87
N GLU A 239 7.43 -12.67 -15.75
CA GLU A 239 6.29 -13.58 -15.54
C GLU A 239 5.53 -13.29 -14.25
N SER A 240 6.19 -13.05 -13.14
CA SER A 240 5.53 -12.73 -11.86
C SER A 240 4.68 -11.44 -11.95
N THR A 241 5.20 -10.40 -12.60
CA THR A 241 4.48 -9.14 -12.81
C THR A 241 3.33 -9.32 -13.79
N ARG A 242 3.53 -10.12 -14.85
CA ARG A 242 2.51 -10.47 -15.86
C ARG A 242 1.28 -11.12 -15.21
N GLN A 243 1.50 -12.16 -14.40
CA GLN A 243 0.43 -12.86 -13.68
C GLN A 243 -0.31 -11.94 -12.71
N MET A 244 0.43 -11.10 -11.98
CA MET A 244 -0.15 -10.12 -11.07
C MET A 244 -1.02 -9.11 -11.84
N LEU A 245 -0.54 -8.52 -12.92
CA LEU A 245 -1.30 -7.56 -13.73
C LEU A 245 -2.56 -8.20 -14.31
N ALA A 246 -2.47 -9.44 -14.82
CA ALA A 246 -3.64 -10.17 -15.33
C ALA A 246 -4.70 -10.37 -14.24
N LEU A 247 -4.30 -10.72 -13.02
CA LEU A 247 -5.20 -10.84 -11.87
C LEU A 247 -5.86 -9.50 -11.52
N TYR A 248 -5.06 -8.45 -11.36
CA TYR A 248 -5.58 -7.16 -10.88
C TYR A 248 -6.41 -6.45 -11.96
N VAL A 249 -5.89 -6.34 -13.17
CA VAL A 249 -6.58 -5.67 -14.29
C VAL A 249 -7.78 -6.48 -14.77
N GLY A 250 -7.67 -7.82 -14.75
CA GLY A 250 -8.72 -8.73 -15.24
C GLY A 250 -9.73 -9.16 -14.18
N GLY A 251 -9.27 -9.54 -12.98
CA GLY A 251 -10.05 -10.31 -12.00
C GLY A 251 -10.40 -9.64 -10.69
N MET A 252 -9.73 -8.54 -10.31
CA MET A 252 -9.94 -7.88 -9.01
C MET A 252 -11.10 -6.86 -9.03
N GLY A 253 -12.21 -7.23 -9.67
CA GLY A 253 -13.41 -6.42 -9.76
C GLY A 253 -14.47 -7.06 -10.67
N ALA A 254 -15.66 -6.47 -10.68
CA ALA A 254 -16.71 -6.82 -11.64
C ALA A 254 -16.40 -6.22 -13.01
N ARG A 255 -17.02 -6.76 -14.09
CA ARG A 255 -16.88 -6.23 -15.45
C ARG A 255 -17.17 -4.72 -15.52
N SER A 256 -18.17 -4.27 -14.77
CA SER A 256 -18.60 -2.86 -14.74
C SER A 256 -17.85 -1.98 -13.74
N LYS A 257 -17.00 -2.55 -12.88
CA LYS A 257 -16.31 -1.79 -11.83
C LYS A 257 -15.03 -2.52 -11.40
N ASN A 258 -13.95 -2.21 -12.08
CA ASN A 258 -12.61 -2.66 -11.73
C ASN A 258 -11.65 -1.44 -11.75
N PHE A 259 -11.28 -0.98 -10.58
CA PHE A 259 -10.44 0.22 -10.43
C PHE A 259 -9.05 0.05 -11.04
N TYR A 260 -8.48 -1.15 -11.04
CA TYR A 260 -7.18 -1.44 -11.66
C TYR A 260 -7.27 -1.42 -13.18
N ASN A 261 -8.38 -1.92 -13.75
CA ASN A 261 -8.67 -1.81 -15.17
C ASN A 261 -8.81 -0.34 -15.59
N ASP A 262 -9.59 0.43 -14.84
CA ASP A 262 -9.76 1.87 -15.07
C ASP A 262 -8.42 2.61 -14.98
N PHE A 263 -7.53 2.21 -14.07
CA PHE A 263 -6.21 2.80 -13.97
C PHE A 263 -5.34 2.46 -15.18
N ALA A 264 -5.28 1.20 -15.60
CA ALA A 264 -4.55 0.78 -16.80
C ALA A 264 -5.02 1.54 -18.05
N ARG A 265 -6.32 1.76 -18.19
CA ARG A 265 -6.90 2.60 -19.27
C ARG A 265 -6.38 4.04 -19.22
N ARG A 266 -6.34 4.66 -18.04
CA ARG A 266 -5.89 6.05 -17.85
C ARG A 266 -4.41 6.26 -18.18
N ILE A 267 -3.58 5.26 -17.96
CA ILE A 267 -2.15 5.33 -18.26
C ILE A 267 -1.80 4.91 -19.69
N GLY A 268 -2.81 4.70 -20.55
CA GLY A 268 -2.64 4.50 -21.99
C GLY A 268 -2.81 3.07 -22.50
N TYR A 269 -3.27 2.14 -21.66
CA TYR A 269 -3.42 0.72 -22.02
C TYR A 269 -4.90 0.29 -22.11
N ALA A 270 -5.76 1.11 -22.71
CA ALA A 270 -7.20 0.89 -22.73
C ALA A 270 -7.61 -0.42 -23.43
N ASP A 271 -7.04 -0.71 -24.59
CA ASP A 271 -7.36 -1.90 -25.37
C ASP A 271 -6.87 -3.17 -24.67
N ALA A 272 -5.63 -3.17 -24.18
CA ALA A 272 -5.09 -4.29 -23.42
C ALA A 272 -5.89 -4.53 -22.14
N ALA A 273 -6.30 -3.49 -21.42
CA ALA A 273 -7.12 -3.63 -20.22
C ALA A 273 -8.48 -4.27 -20.51
N ALA A 274 -9.10 -3.95 -21.64
CA ALA A 274 -10.36 -4.56 -22.07
C ALA A 274 -10.17 -6.05 -22.39
N GLU A 275 -9.14 -6.39 -23.16
CA GLU A 275 -8.83 -7.77 -23.55
C GLU A 275 -8.48 -8.64 -22.33
N ILE A 276 -7.59 -8.15 -21.45
CA ILE A 276 -7.21 -8.85 -20.22
C ILE A 276 -8.45 -9.16 -19.38
N GLN A 277 -9.35 -8.19 -19.19
CA GLN A 277 -10.55 -8.39 -18.40
C GLN A 277 -11.50 -9.42 -19.03
N GLU A 278 -11.73 -9.34 -20.35
CA GLU A 278 -12.58 -10.30 -21.07
C GLU A 278 -12.06 -11.72 -20.92
N LEU A 279 -10.76 -11.92 -21.19
CA LEU A 279 -10.12 -13.23 -21.08
C LEU A 279 -10.15 -13.75 -19.64
N TYR A 280 -9.83 -12.92 -18.68
CA TYR A 280 -9.78 -13.34 -17.27
C TYR A 280 -11.14 -13.77 -16.74
N LEU A 281 -12.18 -12.96 -16.99
CA LEU A 281 -13.54 -13.21 -16.53
C LEU A 281 -14.20 -14.39 -17.24
N SER A 282 -13.75 -14.72 -18.46
CA SER A 282 -14.17 -15.95 -19.17
C SER A 282 -13.42 -17.22 -18.71
N GLY A 283 -12.55 -17.11 -17.69
CA GLY A 283 -11.76 -18.23 -17.16
C GLY A 283 -10.45 -18.52 -17.92
N ARG A 284 -10.17 -17.78 -18.98
CA ARG A 284 -8.97 -17.92 -19.83
C ARG A 284 -7.77 -17.17 -19.22
N LYS A 285 -7.44 -17.47 -17.95
CA LYS A 285 -6.46 -16.71 -17.15
C LYS A 285 -5.06 -16.70 -17.74
N HIS A 286 -4.64 -17.81 -18.36
CA HIS A 286 -3.32 -17.89 -19.01
C HIS A 286 -3.24 -16.99 -20.25
N GLU A 287 -4.32 -16.91 -21.03
CA GLU A 287 -4.38 -16.01 -22.17
C GLU A 287 -4.48 -14.55 -21.72
N ALA A 288 -5.22 -14.28 -20.67
CA ALA A 288 -5.25 -12.95 -20.04
C ALA A 288 -3.84 -12.48 -19.62
N ALA A 289 -3.02 -13.38 -19.07
CA ALA A 289 -1.64 -13.07 -18.74
C ALA A 289 -0.81 -12.76 -19.99
N LYS A 290 -0.97 -13.52 -21.07
CA LYS A 290 -0.29 -13.26 -22.35
C LYS A 290 -0.70 -11.94 -23.01
N ALA A 291 -1.93 -11.48 -22.76
CA ALA A 291 -2.43 -10.20 -23.26
C ALA A 291 -1.85 -8.97 -22.50
N VAL A 292 -1.11 -9.17 -21.41
CA VAL A 292 -0.45 -8.06 -20.69
C VAL A 292 0.74 -7.56 -21.53
N PRO A 293 0.74 -6.28 -21.96
CA PRO A 293 1.84 -5.73 -22.75
C PRO A 293 3.16 -5.72 -21.97
N ALA A 294 4.25 -6.11 -22.65
CA ALA A 294 5.59 -6.07 -22.08
C ALA A 294 6.00 -4.66 -21.67
N GLU A 295 5.59 -3.66 -22.43
CA GLU A 295 5.85 -2.25 -22.16
C GLU A 295 5.22 -1.80 -20.83
N LEU A 296 3.99 -2.25 -20.52
CA LEU A 296 3.34 -1.96 -19.24
C LEU A 296 4.12 -2.58 -18.08
N ILE A 297 4.59 -3.82 -18.25
CA ILE A 297 5.40 -4.50 -17.22
C ILE A 297 6.71 -3.72 -16.98
N ASP A 298 7.39 -3.38 -18.06
CA ASP A 298 8.70 -2.70 -18.01
C ASP A 298 8.63 -1.29 -17.44
N GLU A 299 7.51 -0.56 -17.67
CA GLU A 299 7.30 0.78 -17.13
C GLU A 299 7.19 0.81 -15.59
N ILE A 300 6.68 -0.24 -14.97
CA ILE A 300 6.37 -0.29 -13.52
C ILE A 300 7.30 -1.20 -12.73
N SER A 301 8.35 -1.71 -13.37
CA SER A 301 9.22 -2.74 -12.78
C SER A 301 10.69 -2.47 -13.11
N LEU A 302 11.58 -3.18 -12.40
CA LEU A 302 13.02 -3.22 -12.63
C LEU A 302 13.41 -4.67 -12.89
N LEU A 303 13.56 -5.06 -14.16
CA LEU A 303 13.65 -6.46 -14.56
C LEU A 303 14.78 -6.72 -15.57
N GLY A 304 15.41 -7.89 -15.47
CA GLY A 304 16.37 -8.43 -16.44
C GLY A 304 17.79 -8.47 -15.91
N THR A 305 18.76 -8.29 -16.79
CA THR A 305 20.18 -8.27 -16.41
C THR A 305 20.54 -7.06 -15.55
N GLU A 306 21.64 -7.12 -14.84
CA GLU A 306 22.12 -6.00 -14.03
C GLU A 306 22.25 -4.71 -14.86
N GLU A 307 22.82 -4.79 -16.07
CA GLU A 307 22.97 -3.65 -16.95
C GLU A 307 21.60 -3.00 -17.30
N ARG A 308 20.63 -3.83 -17.66
CA ARG A 308 19.27 -3.36 -17.96
C ARG A 308 18.60 -2.71 -16.74
N ILE A 309 18.71 -3.32 -15.56
CA ILE A 309 18.15 -2.79 -14.32
C ILE A 309 18.80 -1.43 -13.98
N ARG A 310 20.12 -1.30 -14.10
CA ARG A 310 20.81 -0.03 -13.87
C ARG A 310 20.36 1.07 -14.83
N GLU A 311 20.09 0.73 -16.09
CA GLU A 311 19.54 1.70 -17.06
C GLU A 311 18.11 2.13 -16.70
N GLN A 312 17.23 1.17 -16.38
CA GLN A 312 15.87 1.46 -15.92
C GLN A 312 15.85 2.28 -14.63
N ALA A 313 16.76 2.01 -13.71
CA ALA A 313 16.87 2.70 -12.43
C ALA A 313 17.13 4.21 -12.57
N LYS A 314 17.73 4.66 -13.66
CA LYS A 314 17.99 6.10 -13.93
C LYS A 314 16.71 6.92 -13.89
N LEU A 315 15.59 6.39 -14.40
CA LEU A 315 14.29 7.07 -14.37
C LEU A 315 13.75 7.20 -12.94
N TRP A 316 13.93 6.18 -12.12
CA TRP A 316 13.51 6.22 -10.72
C TRP A 316 14.39 7.15 -9.88
N LEU A 317 15.70 7.17 -10.15
CA LEU A 317 16.62 8.10 -9.51
C LEU A 317 16.30 9.54 -9.90
N ALA A 318 16.03 9.81 -11.19
CA ALA A 318 15.61 11.13 -11.65
C ALA A 318 14.29 11.60 -11.00
N ALA A 319 13.32 10.68 -10.84
CA ALA A 319 12.08 10.98 -10.14
C ALA A 319 12.33 11.28 -8.63
N ARG A 320 13.24 10.56 -7.98
CA ARG A 320 13.70 10.86 -6.60
C ARG A 320 14.31 12.26 -6.53
N ASP A 321 15.24 12.56 -7.42
CA ASP A 321 15.97 13.84 -7.44
C ASP A 321 15.05 15.03 -7.72
N ALA A 322 13.97 14.79 -8.45
CA ALA A 322 12.89 15.76 -8.66
C ALA A 322 11.93 15.88 -7.44
N GLY A 323 12.14 15.09 -6.37
CA GLY A 323 11.27 15.08 -5.18
C GLY A 323 9.92 14.40 -5.40
N HIS A 324 9.78 13.58 -6.45
CA HIS A 324 8.52 12.94 -6.80
C HIS A 324 8.20 11.71 -5.94
N LEU A 325 9.22 11.07 -5.35
CA LEU A 325 9.07 9.95 -4.42
C LEU A 325 10.26 9.92 -3.44
N GLN A 326 10.03 9.39 -2.24
CA GLN A 326 11.06 9.29 -1.21
C GLN A 326 11.38 7.83 -0.88
N THR A 327 10.37 6.96 -0.95
CA THR A 327 10.49 5.52 -0.69
C THR A 327 10.14 4.72 -1.94
N MET A 328 10.83 3.61 -2.19
CA MET A 328 10.46 2.59 -3.16
C MET A 328 10.26 1.26 -2.43
N ILE A 329 9.06 0.69 -2.49
CA ILE A 329 8.75 -0.61 -1.89
C ILE A 329 9.02 -1.68 -2.95
N LEU A 330 10.05 -2.49 -2.74
CA LEU A 330 10.50 -3.49 -3.71
C LEU A 330 9.96 -4.87 -3.38
N ARG A 331 9.40 -5.55 -4.36
CA ARG A 331 9.18 -6.98 -4.32
C ARG A 331 10.37 -7.68 -4.94
N ILE A 332 11.19 -8.28 -4.09
CA ILE A 332 12.44 -8.95 -4.44
C ILE A 332 12.42 -10.37 -3.87
N ASP A 333 12.81 -11.34 -4.68
CA ASP A 333 12.68 -12.75 -4.32
C ASP A 333 14.02 -13.42 -4.00
N ASN A 334 15.19 -12.74 -4.20
CA ASN A 334 16.49 -13.35 -3.94
C ASN A 334 17.54 -12.36 -3.38
N PRO A 335 18.52 -12.85 -2.60
CA PRO A 335 19.52 -12.00 -1.95
C PRO A 335 20.42 -11.22 -2.92
N THR A 336 20.75 -11.79 -4.09
CA THR A 336 21.62 -11.12 -5.08
C THR A 336 20.92 -9.90 -5.66
N ALA A 337 19.63 -10.03 -6.01
CA ALA A 337 18.81 -8.91 -6.48
C ALA A 337 18.66 -7.83 -5.38
N MET A 338 18.55 -8.25 -4.12
CA MET A 338 18.47 -7.34 -2.98
C MET A 338 19.76 -6.53 -2.79
N ALA A 339 20.91 -7.18 -2.91
CA ALA A 339 22.21 -6.51 -2.84
C ALA A 339 22.40 -5.52 -4.01
N LEU A 340 21.97 -5.89 -5.22
CA LEU A 340 22.00 -5.00 -6.37
C LEU A 340 21.10 -3.78 -6.18
N ALA A 341 19.89 -3.97 -5.65
CA ALA A 341 18.99 -2.86 -5.35
C ALA A 341 19.59 -1.91 -4.32
N ALA A 342 20.22 -2.43 -3.26
CA ALA A 342 20.92 -1.62 -2.27
C ALA A 342 22.07 -0.83 -2.89
N ASP A 343 22.89 -1.46 -3.73
CA ASP A 343 23.99 -0.80 -4.43
C ASP A 343 23.52 0.34 -5.33
N ILE A 344 22.42 0.16 -6.07
CA ILE A 344 21.91 1.17 -7.00
C ILE A 344 21.27 2.35 -6.27
N PHE A 345 20.53 2.12 -5.19
CA PHE A 345 19.61 3.13 -4.63
C PHE A 345 20.04 3.69 -3.26
N LEU A 346 20.96 3.02 -2.55
CA LEU A 346 21.41 3.45 -1.22
C LEU A 346 22.82 4.04 -1.23
N ASN A 347 23.63 3.75 -2.25
CA ASN A 347 24.97 4.33 -2.48
C ASN A 347 24.85 5.48 -3.50
#